data_a064462167f6b1c5dbfbc1f9ba25e455
#
_entry.id   a064462167f6b1c5dbfbc1f9ba25e455
#
_cell.length_a   1.000
_cell.length_b   1.000
_cell.length_c   1.000
_cell.angle_alpha   90.00
_cell.angle_beta   90.00
_cell.angle_gamma   90.00
#
_symmetry.space_group_name_H-M   'P 1'
#
loop_
_entity.id
_entity.type
_entity.pdbx_description
1 polymer ?
#
loop_
_entity_poly.entity_id
_entity_poly.type
_entity_poly.pdbx_seq_one_letter_code
_entity_poly.pdbx_strand_id
1 'polypeptide(L)'
;MNIQTDAIQVSFGSKTILHDISLAIQDKEFVGIIGPNGSGKSTFLKCLYRVLQPSGGKIYFDGSELSSLSHRDTALKMAVVAQHSTVNFDFSVLEMVLMGRSPYKGLLDRDKIDDYEIARHALEQVGLSDFESRNFNTLSGGEQQRVILARALAQRTECLVLDEPTNHLDIKYQLELMTIVKRLDATVVSAIHDLNLAAIYCDRIIALKDGYIVCSGTPQEVLTAETIRHIYGVSAMVQTLPDGRLNIIYNME
;
A
#
# COMPACT_ATOMS: atom_id res chain seq x y z
N MET A 1 7.27 -9.18 8.66
CA MET A 1 7.03 -8.17 9.72
C MET A 1 5.59 -8.23 10.18
N ASN A 2 5.36 -8.41 11.49
CA ASN A 2 4.02 -8.33 12.07
C ASN A 2 3.66 -6.88 12.42
N ILE A 3 2.41 -6.47 12.15
CA ILE A 3 1.89 -5.17 12.54
C ILE A 3 0.68 -5.37 13.45
N GLN A 4 0.67 -4.68 14.58
CA GLN A 4 -0.47 -4.69 15.50
C GLN A 4 -0.88 -3.25 15.80
N THR A 5 -2.18 -3.00 15.84
CA THR A 5 -2.73 -1.71 16.30
C THR A 5 -3.67 -1.97 17.46
N ASP A 6 -3.65 -1.07 18.44
CA ASP A 6 -4.48 -1.11 19.61
C ASP A 6 -5.23 0.21 19.75
N ALA A 7 -6.54 0.18 19.55
CA ALA A 7 -7.50 1.28 19.67
C ALA A 7 -7.05 2.60 19.01
N ILE A 8 -6.56 2.54 17.76
CA ILE A 8 -6.10 3.73 17.05
C ILE A 8 -7.26 4.69 16.80
N GLN A 9 -7.08 5.91 17.27
CA GLN A 9 -7.98 7.03 17.05
C GLN A 9 -7.25 8.16 16.32
N VAL A 10 -7.97 8.84 15.42
CA VAL A 10 -7.47 10.04 14.73
C VAL A 10 -8.57 11.08 14.70
N SER A 11 -8.26 12.27 15.18
CA SER A 11 -9.18 13.41 15.16
C SER A 11 -8.52 14.66 14.56
N PHE A 12 -9.26 15.41 13.78
CA PHE A 12 -8.88 16.74 13.28
C PHE A 12 -9.87 17.77 13.83
N GLY A 13 -9.41 18.56 14.79
CA GLY A 13 -10.28 19.45 15.55
C GLY A 13 -11.37 18.66 16.29
N SER A 14 -12.64 18.95 16.02
CA SER A 14 -13.78 18.24 16.62
C SER A 14 -14.23 17.00 15.86
N LYS A 15 -13.64 16.74 14.67
CA LYS A 15 -14.06 15.60 13.83
C LYS A 15 -13.13 14.41 14.03
N THR A 16 -13.66 13.32 14.55
CA THR A 16 -12.95 12.03 14.59
C THR A 16 -13.11 11.30 13.25
N ILE A 17 -11.98 10.82 12.73
CA ILE A 17 -11.90 10.11 11.43
C ILE A 17 -11.71 8.62 11.63
N LEU A 18 -10.95 8.21 12.64
CA LEU A 18 -10.76 6.79 12.98
C LEU A 18 -11.18 6.57 14.42
N HIS A 19 -11.93 5.50 14.65
CA HIS A 19 -12.53 5.14 15.92
C HIS A 19 -12.04 3.74 16.34
N ASP A 20 -11.13 3.68 17.32
CA ASP A 20 -10.68 2.46 18.00
C ASP A 20 -10.23 1.32 17.06
N ILE A 21 -9.45 1.65 16.02
CA ILE A 21 -8.98 0.67 15.05
C ILE A 21 -7.98 -0.28 15.71
N SER A 22 -8.41 -1.50 15.99
CA SER A 22 -7.59 -2.58 16.54
C SER A 22 -7.54 -3.73 15.55
N LEU A 23 -6.33 -4.10 15.11
CA LEU A 23 -6.09 -5.21 14.20
C LEU A 23 -4.68 -5.77 14.35
N ALA A 24 -4.49 -6.98 13.84
CA ALA A 24 -3.18 -7.60 13.70
C ALA A 24 -2.98 -8.02 12.24
N ILE A 25 -1.82 -7.73 11.66
CA ILE A 25 -1.39 -8.17 10.32
C ILE A 25 -0.21 -9.10 10.52
N GLN A 26 -0.28 -10.28 9.92
CA GLN A 26 0.75 -11.30 10.06
C GLN A 26 1.92 -11.06 9.10
N ASP A 27 3.06 -11.65 9.45
CA ASP A 27 4.22 -11.63 8.55
C ASP A 27 3.88 -12.24 7.17
N LYS A 28 4.33 -11.56 6.11
CA LYS A 28 4.11 -11.97 4.70
C LYS A 28 2.65 -12.03 4.25
N GLU A 29 1.74 -11.46 5.01
CA GLU A 29 0.33 -11.36 4.65
C GLU A 29 0.10 -10.16 3.70
N PHE A 30 -0.67 -10.35 2.64
CA PHE A 30 -1.17 -9.26 1.80
C PHE A 30 -2.56 -8.85 2.26
N VAL A 31 -2.64 -7.74 2.98
CA VAL A 31 -3.89 -7.18 3.51
C VAL A 31 -4.39 -6.03 2.66
N GLY A 32 -5.60 -6.18 2.13
CA GLY A 32 -6.34 -5.13 1.44
C GLY A 32 -7.24 -4.35 2.40
N ILE A 33 -7.15 -3.03 2.39
CA ILE A 33 -8.08 -2.15 3.11
C ILE A 33 -9.07 -1.59 2.10
N ILE A 34 -10.35 -1.94 2.24
CA ILE A 34 -11.43 -1.48 1.37
C ILE A 34 -12.39 -0.56 2.12
N GLY A 35 -13.17 0.22 1.40
CA GLY A 35 -14.19 1.12 1.93
C GLY A 35 -14.42 2.33 1.01
N PRO A 36 -15.52 3.07 1.18
CA PRO A 36 -15.82 4.24 0.38
C PRO A 36 -14.80 5.37 0.59
N ASN A 37 -14.86 6.39 -0.27
CA ASN A 37 -14.06 7.59 -0.07
C ASN A 37 -14.45 8.26 1.27
N GLY A 38 -13.43 8.68 2.01
CA GLY A 38 -13.64 9.27 3.35
C GLY A 38 -13.82 8.26 4.48
N SER A 39 -13.77 6.93 4.24
CA SER A 39 -13.91 5.91 5.30
C SER A 39 -12.70 5.84 6.26
N GLY A 40 -11.60 6.54 5.97
CA GLY A 40 -10.42 6.57 6.83
C GLY A 40 -9.24 5.71 6.36
N LYS A 41 -9.30 5.02 5.20
CA LYS A 41 -8.21 4.15 4.67
C LYS A 41 -6.86 4.84 4.65
N SER A 42 -6.73 5.93 3.88
CA SER A 42 -5.46 6.67 3.78
C SER A 42 -5.05 7.31 5.10
N THR A 43 -6.00 7.69 5.96
CA THR A 43 -5.71 8.19 7.31
C THR A 43 -5.05 7.11 8.16
N PHE A 44 -5.59 5.89 8.12
CA PHE A 44 -5.00 4.74 8.81
C PHE A 44 -3.61 4.40 8.27
N LEU A 45 -3.44 4.33 6.94
CA LEU A 45 -2.13 4.10 6.35
C LEU A 45 -1.12 5.18 6.75
N LYS A 46 -1.51 6.47 6.77
CA LYS A 46 -0.66 7.59 7.23
C LYS A 46 -0.20 7.43 8.67
N CYS A 47 -0.98 6.78 9.53
CA CYS A 47 -0.55 6.44 10.88
C CYS A 47 0.51 5.32 10.86
N LEU A 48 0.33 4.28 10.03
CA LEU A 48 1.29 3.19 9.91
C LEU A 48 2.67 3.69 9.45
N TYR A 49 2.71 4.57 8.43
CA TYR A 49 3.98 5.10 7.94
C TYR A 49 4.38 6.46 8.55
N ARG A 50 3.77 6.82 9.71
CA ARG A 50 4.17 7.93 10.60
C ARG A 50 4.13 9.34 9.96
N VAL A 51 3.38 9.54 8.90
CA VAL A 51 3.06 10.89 8.38
C VAL A 51 2.00 11.55 9.27
N LEU A 52 1.15 10.73 9.92
CA LEU A 52 0.15 11.20 10.85
C LEU A 52 0.34 10.50 12.20
N GLN A 53 0.35 11.27 13.28
CA GLN A 53 0.36 10.73 14.63
C GLN A 53 -1.08 10.48 15.07
N PRO A 54 -1.42 9.25 15.55
CA PRO A 54 -2.72 8.98 16.15
C PRO A 54 -2.98 9.89 17.35
N SER A 55 -4.23 10.31 17.54
CA SER A 55 -4.66 11.05 18.74
C SER A 55 -4.87 10.14 19.96
N GLY A 56 -4.99 8.83 19.74
CA GLY A 56 -5.09 7.78 20.76
C GLY A 56 -4.71 6.43 20.21
N GLY A 57 -4.45 5.49 21.11
CA GLY A 57 -4.03 4.13 20.76
C GLY A 57 -2.55 4.00 20.45
N LYS A 58 -2.14 2.78 20.07
CA LYS A 58 -0.74 2.44 19.80
C LYS A 58 -0.59 1.53 18.59
N ILE A 59 0.56 1.63 17.92
CA ILE A 59 0.94 0.80 16.78
C ILE A 59 2.25 0.09 17.15
N TYR A 60 2.33 -1.19 16.83
CA TYR A 60 3.50 -2.02 17.09
C TYR A 60 3.99 -2.69 15.82
N PHE A 61 5.31 -2.72 15.62
CA PHE A 61 6.01 -3.47 14.59
C PHE A 61 6.87 -4.54 15.27
N ASP A 62 6.58 -5.81 15.01
CA ASP A 62 7.24 -6.95 15.67
C ASP A 62 7.32 -6.80 17.20
N GLY A 63 6.23 -6.33 17.82
CA GLY A 63 6.12 -6.11 19.27
C GLY A 63 6.75 -4.81 19.79
N SER A 64 7.50 -4.08 18.97
CA SER A 64 8.06 -2.77 19.35
C SER A 64 7.07 -1.64 19.06
N GLU A 65 6.81 -0.77 20.02
CA GLU A 65 5.93 0.39 19.80
C GLU A 65 6.53 1.32 18.74
N LEU A 66 5.75 1.64 17.70
CA LEU A 66 6.19 2.44 16.55
C LEU A 66 6.71 3.82 16.96
N SER A 67 6.13 4.44 17.98
CA SER A 67 6.55 5.74 18.51
C SER A 67 7.96 5.73 19.11
N SER A 68 8.44 4.56 19.59
CA SER A 68 9.78 4.40 20.16
C SER A 68 10.88 4.24 19.11
N LEU A 69 10.53 3.90 17.86
CA LEU A 69 11.49 3.73 16.78
C LEU A 69 11.90 5.10 16.22
N SER A 70 13.14 5.23 15.74
CA SER A 70 13.52 6.39 14.93
C SER A 70 12.82 6.36 13.56
N HIS A 71 12.73 7.51 12.86
CA HIS A 71 12.22 7.53 11.47
C HIS A 71 13.08 6.67 10.54
N ARG A 72 14.39 6.64 10.77
CA ARG A 72 15.32 5.80 10.01
C ARG A 72 15.04 4.32 10.23
N ASP A 73 14.84 3.88 11.48
CA ASP A 73 14.54 2.49 11.81
C ASP A 73 13.20 2.06 11.19
N THR A 74 12.19 2.94 11.22
CA THR A 74 10.93 2.70 10.53
C THR A 74 11.13 2.55 9.02
N ALA A 75 11.93 3.43 8.40
CA ALA A 75 12.22 3.38 6.97
C ALA A 75 13.06 2.16 6.57
N LEU A 76 13.84 1.57 7.46
CA LEU A 76 14.54 0.29 7.23
C LEU A 76 13.60 -0.92 7.27
N LYS A 77 12.44 -0.81 7.90
CA LYS A 77 11.44 -1.87 8.04
C LYS A 77 10.30 -1.78 7.04
N MET A 78 9.93 -0.57 6.61
CA MET A 78 8.74 -0.31 5.80
C MET A 78 9.03 0.64 4.65
N ALA A 79 8.67 0.22 3.44
CA ALA A 79 8.61 1.08 2.26
C ALA A 79 7.18 1.55 2.00
N VAL A 80 7.04 2.71 1.35
CA VAL A 80 5.74 3.34 1.10
C VAL A 80 5.62 3.81 -0.35
N VAL A 81 4.52 3.44 -0.98
CA VAL A 81 4.03 4.02 -2.23
C VAL A 81 2.80 4.85 -1.90
N ALA A 82 2.97 6.17 -1.77
CA ALA A 82 1.89 7.09 -1.42
C ALA A 82 1.09 7.49 -2.68
N GLN A 83 -0.18 7.91 -2.46
CA GLN A 83 -1.16 8.23 -3.51
C GLN A 83 -0.69 9.32 -4.49
N HIS A 84 0.06 10.33 -4.03
CA HIS A 84 0.56 11.42 -4.86
C HIS A 84 2.05 11.63 -4.62
N SER A 85 2.82 11.46 -5.68
CA SER A 85 4.24 11.80 -5.70
C SER A 85 4.48 12.79 -6.85
N THR A 86 4.14 14.08 -6.63
CA THR A 86 4.55 15.14 -7.57
C THR A 86 6.04 15.39 -7.38
N VAL A 87 6.82 15.06 -8.37
CA VAL A 87 8.26 15.34 -8.41
C VAL A 87 8.47 16.53 -9.33
N ASN A 88 8.83 17.68 -8.76
CA ASN A 88 9.06 18.92 -9.51
C ASN A 88 10.54 19.12 -9.93
N PHE A 89 11.34 18.07 -9.85
CA PHE A 89 12.77 18.09 -10.18
C PHE A 89 13.07 17.17 -11.35
N ASP A 90 14.09 17.52 -12.12
CA ASP A 90 14.57 16.75 -13.26
C ASP A 90 15.51 15.62 -12.78
N PHE A 91 14.93 14.50 -12.37
CA PHE A 91 15.65 13.29 -12.03
C PHE A 91 15.55 12.26 -13.16
N SER A 92 16.63 11.53 -13.39
CA SER A 92 16.58 10.29 -14.17
C SER A 92 15.80 9.22 -13.41
N VAL A 93 15.33 8.22 -14.12
CA VAL A 93 14.66 7.04 -13.54
C VAL A 93 15.55 6.35 -12.52
N LEU A 94 16.84 6.19 -12.83
CA LEU A 94 17.80 5.55 -11.92
C LEU A 94 18.00 6.36 -10.64
N GLU A 95 18.11 7.69 -10.72
CA GLU A 95 18.21 8.56 -9.55
C GLU A 95 16.96 8.48 -8.68
N MET A 96 15.77 8.43 -9.29
CA MET A 96 14.51 8.24 -8.56
C MET A 96 14.49 6.93 -7.77
N VAL A 97 14.99 5.84 -8.35
CA VAL A 97 15.03 4.53 -7.68
C VAL A 97 16.10 4.51 -6.59
N LEU A 98 17.27 5.12 -6.83
CA LEU A 98 18.35 5.26 -5.84
C LEU A 98 17.91 6.00 -4.57
N MET A 99 16.89 6.89 -4.63
CA MET A 99 16.34 7.50 -3.43
C MET A 99 15.78 6.47 -2.44
N GLY A 100 15.37 5.28 -2.89
CA GLY A 100 14.99 4.16 -2.04
C GLY A 100 16.12 3.67 -1.12
N ARG A 101 17.38 3.97 -1.46
CA ARG A 101 18.55 3.60 -0.66
C ARG A 101 18.89 4.60 0.45
N SER A 102 18.20 5.74 0.50
CA SER A 102 18.46 6.81 1.48
C SER A 102 18.49 6.34 2.95
N PRO A 103 17.59 5.43 3.43
CA PRO A 103 17.63 4.97 4.82
C PRO A 103 18.94 4.26 5.22
N TYR A 104 19.68 3.72 4.25
CA TYR A 104 20.93 2.99 4.49
C TYR A 104 22.15 3.90 4.55
N LYS A 105 22.00 5.20 4.26
CA LYS A 105 23.09 6.17 4.11
C LYS A 105 23.11 7.17 5.26
N GLY A 106 24.31 7.63 5.58
CA GLY A 106 24.50 8.85 6.36
C GLY A 106 24.27 10.10 5.50
N LEU A 107 24.21 11.26 6.14
CA LEU A 107 23.89 12.56 5.49
C LEU A 107 24.86 12.92 4.34
N LEU A 108 26.12 12.49 4.41
CA LEU A 108 27.18 12.79 3.43
C LEU A 108 27.63 11.57 2.62
N ASP A 109 26.98 10.43 2.79
CA ASP A 109 27.36 9.22 2.08
C ASP A 109 26.92 9.31 0.61
N ARG A 110 27.84 8.90 -0.28
CA ARG A 110 27.55 8.74 -1.71
C ARG A 110 26.95 7.36 -1.97
N ASP A 111 26.26 7.23 -3.11
CA ASP A 111 25.80 5.94 -3.61
C ASP A 111 26.97 5.01 -3.86
N LYS A 112 26.87 3.78 -3.37
CA LYS A 112 27.86 2.71 -3.56
C LYS A 112 27.49 1.88 -4.79
N ILE A 113 28.42 1.08 -5.28
CA ILE A 113 28.18 0.16 -6.40
C ILE A 113 26.98 -0.74 -6.11
N ASP A 114 26.88 -1.28 -4.90
CA ASP A 114 25.76 -2.14 -4.47
C ASP A 114 24.41 -1.41 -4.53
N ASP A 115 24.35 -0.11 -4.25
CA ASP A 115 23.12 0.66 -4.34
C ASP A 115 22.62 0.76 -5.79
N TYR A 116 23.55 0.93 -6.75
CA TYR A 116 23.24 0.93 -8.18
C TYR A 116 22.76 -0.45 -8.67
N GLU A 117 23.38 -1.54 -8.21
CA GLU A 117 22.96 -2.90 -8.55
C GLU A 117 21.56 -3.18 -8.00
N ILE A 118 21.27 -2.78 -6.76
CA ILE A 118 19.93 -2.90 -6.14
C ILE A 118 18.89 -2.09 -6.92
N ALA A 119 19.23 -0.85 -7.30
CA ALA A 119 18.31 0.01 -8.05
C ALA A 119 18.00 -0.57 -9.44
N ARG A 120 19.02 -1.10 -10.16
CA ARG A 120 18.83 -1.76 -11.46
C ARG A 120 17.99 -3.02 -11.35
N HIS A 121 18.24 -3.84 -10.34
CA HIS A 121 17.42 -5.03 -10.10
C HIS A 121 15.97 -4.66 -9.80
N ALA A 122 15.72 -3.58 -9.03
CA ALA A 122 14.37 -3.10 -8.80
C ALA A 122 13.70 -2.60 -10.10
N LEU A 123 14.45 -1.94 -11.00
CA LEU A 123 13.94 -1.55 -12.33
C LEU A 123 13.61 -2.76 -13.20
N GLU A 124 14.43 -3.81 -13.15
CA GLU A 124 14.17 -5.06 -13.84
C GLU A 124 12.87 -5.71 -13.36
N GLN A 125 12.64 -5.78 -12.05
CA GLN A 125 11.43 -6.33 -11.47
C GLN A 125 10.14 -5.65 -11.96
N VAL A 126 10.21 -4.36 -12.29
CA VAL A 126 9.07 -3.59 -12.81
C VAL A 126 9.07 -3.45 -14.34
N GLY A 127 10.00 -4.12 -15.04
CA GLY A 127 10.09 -4.12 -16.51
C GLY A 127 10.52 -2.79 -17.11
N LEU A 128 11.46 -2.07 -16.45
CA LEU A 128 11.94 -0.74 -16.86
C LEU A 128 13.47 -0.68 -16.95
N SER A 129 14.16 -1.80 -17.23
CA SER A 129 15.63 -1.86 -17.33
C SER A 129 16.22 -0.85 -18.32
N ASP A 130 15.57 -0.62 -19.47
CA ASP A 130 16.06 0.26 -20.52
C ASP A 130 15.73 1.75 -20.27
N PHE A 131 15.17 2.09 -19.11
CA PHE A 131 14.70 3.44 -18.81
C PHE A 131 15.64 4.22 -17.89
N GLU A 132 16.75 3.66 -17.45
CA GLU A 132 17.65 4.23 -16.42
C GLU A 132 17.99 5.71 -16.62
N SER A 133 18.32 6.09 -17.87
CA SER A 133 18.75 7.46 -18.21
C SER A 133 17.62 8.39 -18.62
N ARG A 134 16.38 7.89 -18.75
CA ARG A 134 15.24 8.73 -19.12
C ARG A 134 14.88 9.68 -17.97
N ASN A 135 14.42 10.88 -18.31
CA ASN A 135 13.87 11.80 -17.32
C ASN A 135 12.51 11.27 -16.81
N PHE A 136 12.35 11.19 -15.49
CA PHE A 136 11.13 10.69 -14.85
C PHE A 136 9.88 11.46 -15.27
N ASN A 137 9.98 12.79 -15.46
CA ASN A 137 8.84 13.63 -15.82
C ASN A 137 8.34 13.40 -17.27
N THR A 138 9.14 12.74 -18.13
CA THR A 138 8.75 12.42 -19.50
C THR A 138 8.02 11.10 -19.64
N LEU A 139 7.91 10.34 -18.57
CA LEU A 139 7.26 9.04 -18.54
C LEU A 139 5.73 9.17 -18.50
N SER A 140 5.03 8.17 -19.05
CA SER A 140 3.60 8.00 -18.85
C SER A 140 3.27 7.75 -17.37
N GLY A 141 2.04 8.02 -16.94
CA GLY A 141 1.61 7.80 -15.56
C GLY A 141 1.85 6.37 -15.07
N GLY A 142 1.62 5.36 -15.91
CA GLY A 142 1.88 3.96 -15.59
C GLY A 142 3.36 3.63 -15.45
N GLU A 143 4.23 4.24 -16.27
CA GLU A 143 5.68 4.10 -16.13
C GLU A 143 6.18 4.80 -14.87
N GLN A 144 5.70 6.01 -14.57
CA GLN A 144 6.03 6.74 -13.34
C GLN A 144 5.65 5.92 -12.10
N GLN A 145 4.46 5.33 -12.07
CA GLN A 145 4.00 4.51 -10.96
C GLN A 145 4.89 3.27 -10.76
N ARG A 146 5.35 2.63 -11.85
CA ARG A 146 6.31 1.51 -11.78
C ARG A 146 7.68 1.95 -11.28
N VAL A 147 8.16 3.14 -11.65
CA VAL A 147 9.40 3.71 -11.09
C VAL A 147 9.26 3.97 -9.59
N ILE A 148 8.11 4.52 -9.14
CA ILE A 148 7.84 4.72 -7.71
C ILE A 148 7.79 3.37 -6.96
N LEU A 149 7.21 2.33 -7.56
CA LEU A 149 7.27 0.98 -7.01
C LEU A 149 8.71 0.46 -6.96
N ALA A 150 9.50 0.62 -8.04
CA ALA A 150 10.91 0.22 -8.05
C ALA A 150 11.71 0.92 -6.96
N ARG A 151 11.47 2.21 -6.71
CA ARG A 151 12.07 2.95 -5.57
C ARG A 151 11.74 2.28 -4.23
N ALA A 152 10.48 1.89 -4.02
CA ALA A 152 10.07 1.20 -2.80
C ALA A 152 10.73 -0.19 -2.69
N LEU A 153 10.83 -0.95 -3.80
CA LEU A 153 11.52 -2.24 -3.85
C LEU A 153 13.03 -2.12 -3.58
N ALA A 154 13.67 -1.07 -4.10
CA ALA A 154 15.09 -0.80 -3.84
C ALA A 154 15.38 -0.55 -2.35
N GLN A 155 14.40 -0.18 -1.57
CA GLN A 155 14.53 -0.03 -0.12
C GLN A 155 14.71 -1.38 0.60
N ARG A 156 14.31 -2.52 -0.01
CA ARG A 156 14.47 -3.89 0.54
C ARG A 156 13.94 -4.04 1.96
N THR A 157 12.71 -3.66 2.18
CA THR A 157 12.05 -3.71 3.48
C THR A 157 11.20 -4.97 3.64
N GLU A 158 10.91 -5.34 4.88
CA GLU A 158 10.02 -6.46 5.23
C GLU A 158 8.54 -6.13 5.04
N CYS A 159 8.20 -4.84 4.91
CA CYS A 159 6.82 -4.38 4.72
C CYS A 159 6.73 -3.35 3.60
N LEU A 160 5.65 -3.42 2.83
CA LEU A 160 5.28 -2.46 1.79
C LEU A 160 3.88 -1.93 2.05
N VAL A 161 3.75 -0.62 2.19
CA VAL A 161 2.46 0.07 2.30
C VAL A 161 2.14 0.77 0.99
N LEU A 162 0.94 0.52 0.46
CA LEU A 162 0.46 1.05 -0.81
C LEU A 162 -0.84 1.84 -0.59
N ASP A 163 -0.82 3.14 -0.83
CA ASP A 163 -2.01 3.98 -0.73
C ASP A 163 -2.59 4.22 -2.12
N GLU A 164 -3.60 3.42 -2.50
CA GLU A 164 -4.29 3.46 -3.79
C GLU A 164 -3.36 3.33 -5.01
N PRO A 165 -2.51 2.30 -5.07
CA PRO A 165 -1.42 2.21 -6.05
C PRO A 165 -1.89 2.03 -7.49
N THR A 166 -3.15 1.67 -7.70
CA THR A 166 -3.75 1.37 -9.01
C THR A 166 -4.56 2.53 -9.58
N ASN A 167 -4.71 3.64 -8.86
CA ASN A 167 -5.47 4.79 -9.33
C ASN A 167 -4.84 5.41 -10.58
N HIS A 168 -5.70 5.78 -11.53
CA HIS A 168 -5.32 6.39 -12.81
C HIS A 168 -4.45 5.52 -13.72
N LEU A 169 -4.33 4.22 -13.43
CA LEU A 169 -3.66 3.27 -14.30
C LEU A 169 -4.65 2.53 -15.19
N ASP A 170 -4.24 2.26 -16.44
CA ASP A 170 -4.96 1.33 -17.31
C ASP A 170 -4.97 -0.09 -16.71
N ILE A 171 -6.00 -0.88 -17.02
CA ILE A 171 -6.21 -2.23 -16.47
C ILE A 171 -4.95 -3.11 -16.57
N LYS A 172 -4.25 -3.06 -17.71
CA LYS A 172 -3.00 -3.81 -17.90
C LYS A 172 -1.97 -3.49 -16.80
N TYR A 173 -1.72 -2.20 -16.56
CA TYR A 173 -0.73 -1.74 -15.59
C TYR A 173 -1.16 -1.99 -14.15
N GLN A 174 -2.47 -1.93 -13.86
CA GLN A 174 -3.01 -2.32 -12.56
C GLN A 174 -2.69 -3.79 -12.26
N LEU A 175 -2.98 -4.70 -13.20
CA LEU A 175 -2.72 -6.13 -13.05
C LEU A 175 -1.22 -6.45 -12.95
N GLU A 176 -0.39 -5.81 -13.77
CA GLU A 176 1.07 -5.96 -13.72
C GLU A 176 1.62 -5.55 -12.34
N LEU A 177 1.24 -4.36 -11.85
CA LEU A 177 1.67 -3.83 -10.54
C LEU A 177 1.26 -4.77 -9.41
N MET A 178 -0.02 -5.16 -9.36
CA MET A 178 -0.54 -6.04 -8.31
C MET A 178 0.11 -7.44 -8.36
N THR A 179 0.43 -7.93 -9.57
CA THR A 179 1.14 -9.20 -9.75
C THR A 179 2.57 -9.12 -9.23
N ILE A 180 3.28 -8.01 -9.47
CA ILE A 180 4.62 -7.80 -8.92
C ILE A 180 4.54 -7.79 -7.39
N VAL A 181 3.62 -7.01 -6.83
CA VAL A 181 3.44 -6.88 -5.37
C VAL A 181 3.09 -8.22 -4.72
N LYS A 182 2.19 -9.03 -5.33
CA LYS A 182 1.80 -10.35 -4.78
C LYS A 182 2.97 -11.36 -4.72
N ARG A 183 3.97 -11.19 -5.56
CA ARG A 183 5.16 -12.07 -5.60
C ARG A 183 6.24 -11.69 -4.59
N LEU A 184 6.08 -10.57 -3.90
CA LEU A 184 7.06 -10.13 -2.90
C LEU A 184 7.01 -11.04 -1.67
N ASP A 185 8.17 -11.37 -1.13
CA ASP A 185 8.31 -12.06 0.15
C ASP A 185 8.29 -11.02 1.30
N ALA A 186 7.21 -10.25 1.39
CA ALA A 186 7.05 -9.14 2.33
C ALA A 186 5.59 -9.02 2.79
N THR A 187 5.39 -8.42 3.95
CA THR A 187 4.05 -8.01 4.41
C THR A 187 3.58 -6.83 3.58
N VAL A 188 2.37 -6.91 3.03
CA VAL A 188 1.79 -5.84 2.20
C VAL A 188 0.51 -5.32 2.83
N VAL A 189 0.40 -4.00 2.96
CA VAL A 189 -0.82 -3.33 3.39
C VAL A 189 -1.22 -2.33 2.31
N SER A 190 -2.36 -2.55 1.66
CA SER A 190 -2.79 -1.73 0.53
C SER A 190 -4.21 -1.20 0.68
N ALA A 191 -4.40 0.11 0.50
CA ALA A 191 -5.74 0.63 0.24
C ALA A 191 -6.12 0.33 -1.22
N ILE A 192 -7.24 -0.36 -1.42
CA ILE A 192 -7.70 -0.83 -2.73
C ILE A 192 -9.13 -0.38 -2.97
N HIS A 193 -9.39 0.21 -4.15
CA HIS A 193 -10.73 0.64 -4.55
C HIS A 193 -11.49 -0.42 -5.33
N ASP A 194 -10.80 -1.15 -6.19
CA ASP A 194 -11.41 -2.21 -7.01
C ASP A 194 -11.54 -3.50 -6.21
N LEU A 195 -12.79 -3.91 -5.94
CA LEU A 195 -13.08 -5.11 -5.15
C LEU A 195 -12.67 -6.39 -5.87
N ASN A 196 -12.67 -6.43 -7.20
CA ASN A 196 -12.18 -7.59 -7.95
C ASN A 196 -10.66 -7.72 -7.83
N LEU A 197 -9.91 -6.59 -7.85
CA LEU A 197 -8.48 -6.63 -7.55
C LEU A 197 -8.21 -7.08 -6.10
N ALA A 198 -8.98 -6.58 -5.13
CA ALA A 198 -8.86 -7.01 -3.75
C ALA A 198 -9.14 -8.52 -3.61
N ALA A 199 -10.16 -9.04 -4.30
CA ALA A 199 -10.51 -10.46 -4.30
C ALA A 199 -9.41 -11.36 -4.90
N ILE A 200 -8.69 -10.88 -5.91
CA ILE A 200 -7.65 -11.66 -6.61
C ILE A 200 -6.34 -11.69 -5.84
N TYR A 201 -5.94 -10.55 -5.25
CA TYR A 201 -4.58 -10.38 -4.77
C TYR A 201 -4.42 -10.45 -3.25
N CYS A 202 -5.45 -10.09 -2.48
CA CYS A 202 -5.35 -10.05 -1.01
C CYS A 202 -5.54 -11.43 -0.39
N ASP A 203 -4.75 -11.72 0.65
CA ASP A 203 -4.94 -12.89 1.50
C ASP A 203 -6.06 -12.61 2.51
N ARG A 204 -6.12 -11.35 2.99
CA ARG A 204 -7.16 -10.85 3.89
C ARG A 204 -7.60 -9.45 3.51
N ILE A 205 -8.85 -9.16 3.78
CA ILE A 205 -9.47 -7.85 3.55
C ILE A 205 -9.97 -7.29 4.88
N ILE A 206 -9.73 -6.00 5.09
CA ILE A 206 -10.29 -5.21 6.18
C ILE A 206 -11.22 -4.17 5.56
N ALA A 207 -12.48 -4.22 5.93
CA ALA A 207 -13.50 -3.30 5.43
C ALA A 207 -13.71 -2.15 6.43
N LEU A 208 -13.47 -0.92 5.95
CA LEU A 208 -13.65 0.32 6.72
C LEU A 208 -14.88 1.10 6.24
N LYS A 209 -15.69 1.58 7.18
CA LYS A 209 -16.79 2.53 6.93
C LYS A 209 -16.85 3.53 8.07
N ASP A 210 -16.96 4.82 7.75
CA ASP A 210 -17.12 5.92 8.72
C ASP A 210 -16.09 5.87 9.87
N GLY A 211 -14.86 5.44 9.57
CA GLY A 211 -13.79 5.34 10.55
C GLY A 211 -13.81 4.10 11.44
N TYR A 212 -14.68 3.14 11.20
CA TYR A 212 -14.77 1.88 11.95
C TYR A 212 -14.41 0.69 11.07
N ILE A 213 -13.86 -0.36 11.69
CA ILE A 213 -13.77 -1.68 11.04
C ILE A 213 -15.17 -2.31 11.05
N VAL A 214 -15.71 -2.59 9.88
CA VAL A 214 -17.00 -3.28 9.72
C VAL A 214 -16.81 -4.79 9.83
N CYS A 215 -15.84 -5.32 9.10
CA CYS A 215 -15.45 -6.74 9.14
C CYS A 215 -14.02 -6.93 8.63
N SER A 216 -13.45 -8.08 8.94
CA SER A 216 -12.13 -8.51 8.46
C SER A 216 -12.14 -10.02 8.30
N GLY A 217 -11.56 -10.52 7.22
CA GLY A 217 -11.50 -11.94 6.90
C GLY A 217 -10.91 -12.19 5.51
N THR A 218 -11.00 -13.42 5.04
CA THR A 218 -10.66 -13.78 3.67
C THR A 218 -11.53 -13.01 2.66
N PRO A 219 -11.11 -12.86 1.40
CA PRO A 219 -11.95 -12.24 0.38
C PRO A 219 -13.36 -12.86 0.31
N GLN A 220 -13.48 -14.18 0.46
CA GLN A 220 -14.75 -14.90 0.43
C GLN A 220 -15.67 -14.56 1.60
N GLU A 221 -15.10 -14.31 2.78
CA GLU A 221 -15.87 -13.93 3.98
C GLU A 221 -16.31 -12.48 3.95
N VAL A 222 -15.48 -11.57 3.42
CA VAL A 222 -15.73 -10.13 3.44
C VAL A 222 -16.52 -9.65 2.23
N LEU A 223 -16.20 -10.12 1.02
CA LEU A 223 -16.80 -9.63 -0.23
C LEU A 223 -18.14 -10.33 -0.53
N THR A 224 -19.11 -10.16 0.35
CA THR A 224 -20.49 -10.63 0.15
C THR A 224 -21.39 -9.51 -0.38
N ALA A 225 -22.49 -9.87 -1.04
CA ALA A 225 -23.46 -8.88 -1.53
C ALA A 225 -24.00 -7.99 -0.39
N GLU A 226 -24.21 -8.56 0.80
CA GLU A 226 -24.66 -7.85 1.99
C GLU A 226 -23.61 -6.84 2.48
N THR A 227 -22.36 -7.27 2.61
CA THR A 227 -21.24 -6.41 3.02
C THR A 227 -21.02 -5.28 2.03
N ILE A 228 -21.04 -5.56 0.72
CA ILE A 228 -20.88 -4.56 -0.33
C ILE A 228 -22.01 -3.53 -0.26
N ARG A 229 -23.26 -3.98 -0.12
CA ARG A 229 -24.41 -3.09 0.03
C ARG A 229 -24.32 -2.24 1.30
N HIS A 230 -23.91 -2.84 2.41
CA HIS A 230 -23.74 -2.12 3.68
C HIS A 230 -22.65 -1.04 3.58
N ILE A 231 -21.50 -1.36 2.98
CA ILE A 231 -20.34 -0.46 2.96
C ILE A 231 -20.51 0.63 1.89
N TYR A 232 -20.91 0.24 0.67
CA TYR A 232 -20.89 1.13 -0.50
C TYR A 232 -22.28 1.65 -0.89
N GLY A 233 -23.37 1.07 -0.34
CA GLY A 233 -24.74 1.45 -0.70
C GLY A 233 -25.15 1.01 -2.10
N VAL A 234 -24.46 0.05 -2.71
CA VAL A 234 -24.75 -0.48 -4.05
C VAL A 234 -25.11 -1.96 -3.99
N SER A 235 -26.00 -2.38 -4.88
CA SER A 235 -26.31 -3.80 -5.06
C SER A 235 -25.24 -4.47 -5.90
N ALA A 236 -24.79 -5.66 -5.48
CA ALA A 236 -23.84 -6.45 -6.22
C ALA A 236 -24.21 -7.94 -6.20
N MET A 237 -23.88 -8.62 -7.30
CA MET A 237 -23.87 -10.08 -7.37
C MET A 237 -22.43 -10.54 -7.19
N VAL A 238 -22.19 -11.45 -6.26
CA VAL A 238 -20.88 -12.07 -6.03
C VAL A 238 -20.95 -13.51 -6.46
N GLN A 239 -20.12 -13.88 -7.43
CA GLN A 239 -20.05 -15.21 -8.00
C GLN A 239 -18.69 -15.83 -7.72
N THR A 240 -18.67 -17.09 -7.32
CA THR A 240 -17.43 -17.87 -7.28
C THR A 240 -17.23 -18.55 -8.62
N LEU A 241 -16.14 -18.23 -9.29
CA LEU A 241 -15.76 -18.85 -10.57
C LEU A 241 -15.28 -20.29 -10.36
N PRO A 242 -15.23 -21.13 -11.42
CA PRO A 242 -14.79 -22.53 -11.32
C PRO A 242 -13.37 -22.72 -10.75
N ASP A 243 -12.52 -21.70 -10.85
CA ASP A 243 -11.16 -21.67 -10.30
C ASP A 243 -11.09 -21.13 -8.85
N GLY A 244 -12.24 -20.90 -8.21
CA GLY A 244 -12.35 -20.41 -6.84
C GLY A 244 -12.24 -18.90 -6.68
N ARG A 245 -11.92 -18.14 -7.74
CA ARG A 245 -11.86 -16.68 -7.68
C ARG A 245 -13.28 -16.08 -7.56
N LEU A 246 -13.36 -14.95 -6.86
CA LEU A 246 -14.60 -14.17 -6.82
C LEU A 246 -14.69 -13.25 -8.04
N ASN A 247 -15.91 -13.06 -8.53
CA ASN A 247 -16.27 -12.06 -9.52
C ASN A 247 -17.42 -11.21 -8.99
N ILE A 248 -17.20 -9.91 -8.87
CA ILE A 248 -18.16 -8.97 -8.32
C ILE A 248 -18.74 -8.16 -9.46
N ILE A 249 -20.05 -8.28 -9.64
CA ILE A 249 -20.82 -7.61 -10.69
C ILE A 249 -21.76 -6.61 -10.01
N TYR A 250 -21.56 -5.32 -10.30
CA TYR A 250 -22.40 -4.26 -9.75
C TYR A 250 -23.70 -4.12 -10.54
N ASN A 251 -24.81 -4.01 -9.84
CA ASN A 251 -26.12 -3.74 -10.44
C ASN A 251 -26.49 -2.28 -10.13
N MET A 252 -26.93 -1.56 -11.15
CA MET A 252 -27.64 -0.29 -10.96
C MET A 252 -29.10 -0.60 -10.64
N GLU A 253 -29.59 -0.17 -9.48
CA GLU A 253 -31.02 -0.17 -9.14
C GLU A 253 -31.75 0.99 -9.81
#